data_caf5cef0cd1653387ab1452c4346ba9c
#
_entry.id   caf5cef0cd1653387ab1452c4346ba9c
#
_cell.length_a   1.000
_cell.length_b   1.000
_cell.length_c   1.000
_cell.angle_alpha   90.00
_cell.angle_beta   90.00
_cell.angle_gamma   90.00
#
_symmetry.space_group_name_H-M   'P 1'
#
loop_
_entity.id
_entity.type
_entity.pdbx_description
1 polymer ?
#
loop_
_entity_poly.entity_id
_entity_poly.type
_entity_poly.pdbx_seq_one_letter_code
_entity_poly.pdbx_strand_id
1 'polypeptide(L)' 'MAVVNVKSEIAGNVWKITSKPGDRIEAEGEIMILESMKMEIPVLSPKAGTIKEIKVNEGEAIDEGQLVAVIDG' A
#
# COMPACT_ATOMS: atom_id res chain seq x y z
N MET A 1 -13.47 7.50 14.11
CA MET A 1 -12.84 7.01 12.88
C MET A 1 -11.34 7.19 12.97
N ALA A 2 -10.62 6.13 12.73
CA ALA A 2 -9.18 6.16 12.86
C ALA A 2 -8.55 6.16 11.47
N VAL A 3 -7.57 7.03 11.28
CA VAL A 3 -6.77 7.06 10.06
C VAL A 3 -5.52 6.24 10.32
N VAL A 4 -5.23 5.29 9.42
CA VAL A 4 -4.08 4.40 9.55
C VAL A 4 -3.14 4.67 8.39
N ASN A 5 -1.90 5.00 8.71
CA ASN A 5 -0.86 5.19 7.71
C ASN A 5 -0.23 3.84 7.38
N VAL A 6 -0.20 3.49 6.11
CA VAL A 6 0.41 2.25 5.65
C VAL A 6 1.77 2.60 5.08
N LYS A 7 2.81 2.02 5.67
CA LYS A 7 4.19 2.27 5.27
C LYS A 7 4.78 1.01 4.67
N SER A 8 5.68 1.19 3.71
CA SER A 8 6.38 0.07 3.12
C SER A 8 7.34 -0.54 4.12
N GLU A 9 7.37 -1.86 4.19
CA GLU A 9 8.31 -2.57 5.06
C GLU A 9 9.64 -2.83 4.35
N ILE A 10 9.71 -2.54 3.04
CA ILE A 10 10.90 -2.78 2.25
C ILE A 10 11.13 -1.64 1.27
N ALA A 11 12.36 -1.53 0.80
CA ALA A 11 12.68 -0.68 -0.33
C ALA A 11 12.46 -1.47 -1.62
N GLY A 12 11.94 -0.83 -2.65
CA GLY A 12 11.69 -1.48 -3.92
C GLY A 12 10.98 -0.54 -4.88
N ASN A 13 10.32 -1.11 -5.87
CA ASN A 13 9.54 -0.34 -6.84
C ASN A 13 8.09 -0.75 -6.78
N VAL A 14 7.20 0.23 -7.00
CA VAL A 14 5.77 -0.08 -7.09
C VAL A 14 5.54 -0.72 -8.46
N TRP A 15 5.26 -2.02 -8.46
CA TRP A 15 5.03 -2.75 -9.70
C TRP A 15 3.59 -2.55 -10.17
N LYS A 16 2.63 -2.70 -9.25
CA LYS A 16 1.23 -2.57 -9.61
C LYS A 16 0.44 -2.08 -8.41
N ILE A 17 -0.48 -1.15 -8.65
CA ILE A 17 -1.42 -0.71 -7.63
C ILE A 17 -2.75 -1.40 -7.92
N THR A 18 -3.15 -2.31 -7.02
CA THR A 18 -4.30 -3.18 -7.23
C THR A 18 -5.58 -2.64 -6.61
N SER A 19 -5.49 -1.49 -5.93
CA SER A 19 -6.64 -0.85 -5.30
C SER A 19 -6.57 0.64 -5.57
N LYS A 20 -7.63 1.37 -5.19
CA LYS A 20 -7.69 2.81 -5.45
C LYS A 20 -8.43 3.51 -4.33
N PRO A 21 -8.27 4.84 -4.19
CA PRO A 21 -9.04 5.60 -3.19
C PRO A 21 -10.53 5.37 -3.35
N GLY A 22 -11.21 5.18 -2.24
CA GLY A 22 -12.62 4.87 -2.20
C GLY A 22 -12.93 3.40 -2.09
N ASP A 23 -11.97 2.51 -2.39
CA ASP A 23 -12.18 1.08 -2.29
C ASP A 23 -12.25 0.64 -0.83
N ARG A 24 -13.14 -0.30 -0.56
CA ARG A 24 -13.19 -0.98 0.72
C ARG A 24 -12.10 -2.05 0.75
N ILE A 25 -11.37 -2.14 1.85
CA ILE A 25 -10.33 -3.15 1.99
C ILE A 25 -10.48 -3.88 3.33
N GLU A 26 -10.22 -5.17 3.30
CA GLU A 26 -10.23 -5.99 4.50
C GLU A 26 -8.87 -5.91 5.19
N ALA A 27 -8.83 -6.31 6.47
CA ALA A 27 -7.54 -6.47 7.15
C ALA A 27 -6.73 -7.50 6.38
N GLU A 28 -5.45 -7.19 6.13
CA GLU A 28 -4.54 -8.00 5.32
C GLU A 28 -4.91 -8.08 3.85
N GLY A 29 -5.84 -7.22 3.40
CA GLY A 29 -6.15 -7.09 1.99
C GLY A 29 -5.02 -6.43 1.24
N GLU A 30 -4.87 -6.80 -0.04
CA GLU A 30 -3.77 -6.29 -0.86
C GLU A 30 -4.08 -4.88 -1.36
N ILE A 31 -3.16 -3.96 -1.11
CA ILE A 31 -3.29 -2.58 -1.56
C ILE A 31 -2.52 -2.37 -2.86
N MET A 32 -1.31 -2.91 -2.93
CA MET A 32 -0.45 -2.80 -4.10
C MET A 32 0.61 -3.90 -4.03
N ILE A 33 1.34 -4.08 -5.12
CA ILE A 33 2.41 -5.05 -5.20
C ILE A 33 3.71 -4.32 -5.48
N LEU A 34 4.71 -4.59 -4.66
CA LEU A 34 6.05 -4.05 -4.83
C LEU A 34 6.93 -5.11 -5.45
N GLU A 35 7.94 -4.68 -6.22
CA GLU A 35 8.96 -5.56 -6.74
C GLU A 35 10.28 -5.23 -6.07
N SER A 36 10.92 -6.23 -5.49
CA SER A 36 12.23 -6.09 -4.87
C SER A 36 12.99 -7.37 -5.08
N MET A 37 14.21 -7.27 -5.59
CA MET A 37 15.08 -8.43 -5.80
C MET A 37 14.40 -9.54 -6.62
N LYS A 38 13.67 -9.14 -7.67
CA LYS A 38 12.95 -10.05 -8.58
C LYS A 38 11.81 -10.81 -7.89
N MET A 39 11.35 -10.31 -6.74
CA MET A 39 10.22 -10.89 -6.03
C MET A 39 9.07 -9.90 -6.00
N GLU A 40 7.86 -10.42 -6.09
CA GLU A 40 6.66 -9.61 -5.95
C GLU A 40 6.19 -9.71 -4.52
N ILE A 41 6.08 -8.55 -3.85
CA ILE A 41 5.75 -8.49 -2.43
C ILE A 41 4.53 -7.62 -2.27
N PRO A 42 3.40 -8.17 -1.77
CA PRO A 42 2.19 -7.36 -1.60
C PRO A 42 2.31 -6.45 -0.38
N VAL A 43 1.76 -5.26 -0.51
CA VAL A 43 1.56 -4.36 0.62
C VAL A 43 0.15 -4.63 1.12
N LEU A 44 0.04 -5.08 2.35
CA LEU A 44 -1.23 -5.47 2.93
C LEU A 44 -1.74 -4.40 3.87
N SER A 45 -3.06 -4.24 3.92
CA SER A 45 -3.67 -3.31 4.86
C SER A 45 -3.58 -3.87 6.27
N PRO A 46 -3.12 -3.10 7.25
CA PRO A 46 -3.06 -3.58 8.65
C PRO A 46 -4.45 -3.65 9.29
N LYS A 47 -5.46 -3.07 8.65
CA LYS A 47 -6.77 -2.93 9.24
C LYS A 47 -7.82 -2.85 8.15
N ALA A 48 -9.03 -3.33 8.43
CA ALA A 48 -10.16 -3.17 7.52
C ALA A 48 -10.59 -1.71 7.50
N GLY A 49 -10.99 -1.22 6.34
CA GLY A 49 -11.47 0.15 6.20
C GLY A 49 -11.63 0.53 4.75
N THR A 50 -11.59 1.83 4.49
CA THR A 50 -11.68 2.39 3.15
C THR A 50 -10.36 3.06 2.79
N ILE A 51 -9.88 2.83 1.60
CA ILE A 51 -8.64 3.47 1.15
C ILE A 51 -8.94 4.95 0.94
N LYS A 52 -8.24 5.78 1.71
CA LYS A 52 -8.41 7.22 1.65
C LYS A 52 -7.51 7.84 0.60
N GLU A 53 -6.23 7.42 0.58
CA GLU A 53 -5.26 7.94 -0.38
C GLU A 53 -4.24 6.87 -0.72
N ILE A 54 -3.77 6.92 -1.97
CA ILE A 54 -2.59 6.18 -2.42
C ILE A 54 -1.51 7.23 -2.67
N LYS A 55 -0.40 7.12 -1.96
CA LYS A 55 0.63 8.17 -1.95
C LYS A 55 1.74 7.97 -2.96
N VAL A 56 1.69 6.88 -3.72
CA VAL A 56 2.74 6.53 -4.69
C VAL A 56 2.10 6.17 -6.02
N ASN A 57 2.91 6.10 -7.06
CA ASN A 57 2.46 5.75 -8.41
C ASN A 57 3.16 4.48 -8.88
N GLU A 58 2.53 3.79 -9.83
CA GLU A 58 3.16 2.63 -10.45
C GLU A 58 4.47 3.04 -11.09
N GLY A 59 5.50 2.23 -10.90
CA GLY A 59 6.83 2.51 -11.42
C GLY A 59 7.70 3.36 -10.50
N GLU A 60 7.14 3.87 -9.42
CA GLU A 60 7.90 4.72 -8.50
C GLU A 60 8.79 3.88 -7.59
N ALA A 61 10.01 4.34 -7.35
CA ALA A 61 10.89 3.72 -6.36
C ALA A 61 10.52 4.21 -4.97
N ILE A 62 10.49 3.30 -4.01
CA ILE A 62 10.14 3.64 -2.64
C ILE A 62 11.18 3.09 -1.66
N ASP A 63 11.26 3.74 -0.51
CA ASP A 63 12.18 3.34 0.55
C ASP A 63 11.43 2.62 1.66
N GLU A 64 12.18 1.86 2.46
CA GLU A 64 11.64 1.26 3.67
C GLU A 64 11.12 2.37 4.59
N GLY A 65 9.92 2.17 5.13
CA GLY A 65 9.30 3.15 6.02
C GLY A 65 8.56 4.27 5.31
N GLN A 66 8.59 4.31 3.99
CA GLN A 66 7.90 5.35 3.23
C GLN A 66 6.39 5.13 3.28
N LEU A 67 5.65 6.24 3.46
CA LEU A 67 4.20 6.20 3.44
C LEU A 67 3.70 5.90 2.03
N VAL A 68 2.92 4.85 1.88
CA VAL A 68 2.43 4.44 0.55
C VAL A 68 0.91 4.55 0.42
N ALA A 69 0.18 4.48 1.52
CA ALA A 69 -1.27 4.57 1.48
C ALA A 69 -1.82 5.03 2.82
N VAL A 70 -3.05 5.53 2.81
CA VAL A 70 -3.77 5.93 4.02
C VAL A 70 -5.12 5.24 4.01
N ILE A 71 -5.44 4.58 5.11
CA ILE A 71 -6.70 3.86 5.28
C ILE A 71 -7.53 4.59 6.33
N ASP A 72 -8.81 4.75 6.04
CA ASP A 72 -9.79 5.32 6.99
C ASP A 72 -10.62 4.15 7.51
N GLY A 73 -10.34 3.75 8.72
CA GLY A 73 -10.96 2.56 9.29
C GLY A 73 -11.96 2.82 10.40
#